data_7255a18c1357e63ec42b75be4cddb49f
#
_entry.id   7255a18c1357e63ec42b75be4cddb49f
#
_cell.length_a   1.000
_cell.length_b   1.000
_cell.length_c   1.000
_cell.angle_alpha   90.00
_cell.angle_beta   90.00
_cell.angle_gamma   90.00
#
_symmetry.space_group_name_H-M   'P 1'
#
loop_
_entity.id
_entity.type
_entity.pdbx_description
1 polymer ?
#
loop_
_entity_poly.entity_id
_entity_poly.type
_entity_poly.pdbx_seq_one_letter_code
_entity_poly.pdbx_strand_id
1 'polypeptide(L)'
;MCAFWQESSSFTTKYGNTKHVAEKIAEAIKKEAKEIETTVTDVEVANLKNLDTFDAILIGTPNHVGSPSRTILKFIDDLGKLKLKPKKAAVFDTHMAQDFRAVERMEKRIHEKAPALKLIAPGLNIRVDGMSGPITEGELPKATEFGRKIATELKT
;
A
#
# COMPACT_ATOMS: atom_id res chain seq x y z
N MET A 1 5.70 3.81 14.12
CA MET A 1 5.77 2.60 13.29
C MET A 1 4.86 2.70 12.09
N CYS A 2 5.33 2.27 10.95
CA CYS A 2 4.57 2.25 9.70
C CYS A 2 4.35 0.80 9.26
N ALA A 3 3.11 0.41 9.05
CA ALA A 3 2.78 -0.93 8.57
C ALA A 3 2.42 -0.89 7.09
N PHE A 4 3.00 -1.79 6.34
CA PHE A 4 2.69 -2.01 4.94
C PHE A 4 1.84 -3.25 4.82
N TRP A 5 0.61 -3.08 4.39
CA TRP A 5 -0.30 -4.18 4.14
C TRP A 5 -0.46 -4.34 2.64
N GLN A 6 -0.02 -5.47 2.15
CA GLN A 6 -0.08 -5.78 0.73
C GLN A 6 -0.71 -7.15 0.51
N GLU A 7 -1.28 -7.35 -0.65
CA GLU A 7 -1.70 -8.66 -1.09
C GLU A 7 -0.69 -9.21 -2.10
N SER A 8 -0.19 -10.40 -1.83
CA SER A 8 0.37 -11.23 -2.87
C SER A 8 -0.76 -12.13 -3.37
N SER A 9 -1.30 -11.86 -4.56
CA SER A 9 -2.36 -12.69 -5.11
C SER A 9 -1.86 -14.14 -5.29
N SER A 10 -2.76 -15.10 -5.16
CA SER A 10 -2.44 -16.52 -5.36
C SER A 10 -1.81 -16.82 -6.73
N PHE A 11 -2.08 -15.97 -7.73
CA PHE A 11 -1.45 -16.05 -9.05
C PHE A 11 -0.10 -15.34 -9.11
N THR A 12 0.16 -14.40 -8.21
CA THR A 12 1.35 -13.54 -8.21
C THR A 12 2.26 -13.75 -7.02
N THR A 13 1.91 -14.63 -6.07
CA THR A 13 2.80 -14.99 -4.94
C THR A 13 4.18 -15.42 -5.41
N LYS A 14 4.22 -16.06 -6.58
CA LYS A 14 5.46 -16.48 -7.23
C LYS A 14 6.31 -15.29 -7.69
N TYR A 15 5.72 -14.15 -7.98
CA TYR A 15 6.38 -13.01 -8.61
C TYR A 15 6.51 -11.79 -7.69
N GLY A 16 5.59 -11.61 -6.79
CA GLY A 16 5.68 -10.63 -5.70
C GLY A 16 5.91 -9.18 -6.11
N ASN A 17 5.39 -8.72 -7.24
CA ASN A 17 5.59 -7.35 -7.71
C ASN A 17 5.07 -6.31 -6.70
N THR A 18 3.89 -6.49 -6.18
CA THR A 18 3.31 -5.59 -5.17
C THR A 18 4.16 -5.59 -3.89
N LYS A 19 4.62 -6.76 -3.48
CA LYS A 19 5.53 -6.90 -2.34
C LYS A 19 6.86 -6.19 -2.60
N HIS A 20 7.42 -6.33 -3.80
CA HIS A 20 8.68 -5.67 -4.15
C HIS A 20 8.53 -4.14 -4.08
N VAL A 21 7.42 -3.60 -4.56
CA VAL A 21 7.13 -2.16 -4.45
C VAL A 21 7.00 -1.76 -2.98
N ALA A 22 6.26 -2.53 -2.18
CA ALA A 22 6.10 -2.27 -0.75
C ALA A 22 7.46 -2.23 -0.01
N GLU A 23 8.31 -3.20 -0.30
CA GLU A 23 9.66 -3.26 0.28
C GLU A 23 10.53 -2.06 -0.14
N LYS A 24 10.40 -1.62 -1.39
CA LYS A 24 11.13 -0.45 -1.90
C LYS A 24 10.67 0.84 -1.24
N ILE A 25 9.37 1.00 -1.04
CA ILE A 25 8.81 2.14 -0.30
C ILE A 25 9.30 2.11 1.15
N ALA A 26 9.23 0.95 1.82
CA ALA A 26 9.69 0.78 3.20
C ALA A 26 11.17 1.10 3.36
N GLU A 27 12.01 0.64 2.44
CA GLU A 27 13.44 0.95 2.41
C GLU A 27 13.69 2.45 2.31
N ALA A 28 12.95 3.14 1.43
CA ALA A 28 13.07 4.58 1.25
C ALA A 28 12.64 5.35 2.50
N ILE A 29 11.56 4.93 3.16
CA ILE A 29 11.11 5.53 4.43
C ILE A 29 12.20 5.37 5.49
N LYS A 30 12.72 4.17 5.67
CA LYS A 30 13.75 3.87 6.67
C LYS A 30 15.03 4.66 6.42
N LYS A 31 15.40 4.85 5.16
CA LYS A 31 16.59 5.61 4.79
C LYS A 31 16.42 7.10 5.08
N GLU A 32 15.23 7.64 4.83
CA GLU A 32 14.90 9.05 5.04
C GLU A 32 14.63 9.37 6.51
N ALA A 33 14.05 8.44 7.24
CA ALA A 33 13.64 8.59 8.63
C ALA A 33 13.99 7.33 9.43
N LYS A 34 15.21 7.27 9.94
CA LYS A 34 15.76 6.07 10.63
C LYS A 34 14.97 5.69 11.89
N GLU A 35 14.30 6.65 12.49
CA GLU A 35 13.46 6.46 13.68
C GLU A 35 12.13 5.78 13.38
N ILE A 36 11.73 5.68 12.11
CA ILE A 36 10.48 5.04 11.70
C ILE A 36 10.72 3.55 11.44
N GLU A 37 10.16 2.72 12.30
CA GLU A 37 10.15 1.28 12.07
C GLU A 37 9.11 0.92 11.02
N THR A 38 9.46 0.05 10.09
CA THR A 38 8.58 -0.40 9.02
C THR A 38 8.40 -1.91 9.07
N THR A 39 7.17 -2.36 8.85
CA THR A 39 6.83 -3.79 8.73
C THR A 39 6.07 -4.00 7.43
N VAL A 40 6.50 -4.96 6.63
CA VAL A 40 5.82 -5.35 5.39
C VAL A 40 5.17 -6.70 5.61
N THR A 41 3.84 -6.77 5.46
CA THR A 41 3.06 -7.97 5.76
C THR A 41 2.00 -8.20 4.66
N ASP A 42 1.75 -9.46 4.36
CA ASP A 42 0.64 -9.85 3.51
C ASP A 42 -0.68 -9.72 4.29
N VAL A 43 -1.72 -9.17 3.65
CA VAL A 43 -3.02 -8.97 4.31
C VAL A 43 -3.68 -10.28 4.73
N GLU A 44 -3.38 -11.39 4.08
CA GLU A 44 -3.93 -12.70 4.42
C GLU A 44 -3.43 -13.24 5.77
N VAL A 45 -2.23 -12.82 6.18
CA VAL A 45 -1.63 -13.21 7.45
C VAL A 45 -1.61 -12.07 8.47
N ALA A 46 -2.26 -10.97 8.13
CA ALA A 46 -2.29 -9.76 8.93
C ALA A 46 -3.02 -9.95 10.26
N ASN A 47 -2.40 -9.55 11.35
CA ASN A 47 -3.06 -9.52 12.64
C ASN A 47 -3.67 -8.13 12.89
N LEU A 48 -4.98 -8.02 12.69
CA LEU A 48 -5.70 -6.76 12.85
C LEU A 48 -5.75 -6.26 14.30
N LYS A 49 -5.48 -7.15 15.27
CA LYS A 49 -5.52 -6.80 16.70
C LYS A 49 -4.41 -5.84 17.12
N ASN A 50 -3.31 -5.82 16.38
CA ASN A 50 -2.13 -5.00 16.71
C ASN A 50 -2.06 -3.69 15.92
N LEU A 51 -3.11 -3.34 15.17
CA LEU A 51 -3.10 -2.15 14.31
C LEU A 51 -2.97 -0.84 15.10
N ASP A 52 -3.45 -0.80 16.33
CA ASP A 52 -3.33 0.41 17.15
C ASP A 52 -1.89 0.77 17.51
N THR A 53 -0.96 -0.17 17.39
CA THR A 53 0.46 0.10 17.61
C THR A 53 1.13 0.83 16.46
N PHE A 54 0.47 0.91 15.30
CA PHE A 54 1.02 1.56 14.11
C PHE A 54 0.45 2.97 13.94
N ASP A 55 1.31 3.92 13.61
CA ASP A 55 0.92 5.30 13.37
C ASP A 55 0.43 5.53 11.94
N ALA A 56 0.87 4.70 11.03
CA ALA A 56 0.51 4.78 9.61
C ALA A 56 0.31 3.41 9.00
N ILE A 57 -0.57 3.34 8.01
CA ILE A 57 -0.89 2.13 7.27
C ILE A 57 -0.81 2.43 5.77
N LEU A 58 0.05 1.69 5.06
CA LEU A 58 0.15 1.76 3.60
C LEU A 58 -0.42 0.48 3.01
N ILE A 59 -1.31 0.62 2.03
CA ILE A 59 -2.04 -0.50 1.44
C ILE A 59 -1.70 -0.61 -0.03
N GLY A 60 -1.20 -1.77 -0.45
CA GLY A 60 -0.86 -2.07 -1.83
C GLY A 60 -1.72 -3.16 -2.42
N THR A 61 -2.06 -3.04 -3.70
CA THR A 61 -2.88 -4.01 -4.43
C THR A 61 -2.34 -4.25 -5.84
N PRO A 62 -2.40 -5.49 -6.35
CA PRO A 62 -2.35 -5.66 -7.79
C PRO A 62 -3.65 -5.13 -8.41
N ASN A 63 -3.53 -4.54 -9.59
CA ASN A 63 -4.67 -4.01 -10.33
C ASN A 63 -5.24 -5.10 -11.24
N HIS A 64 -6.49 -5.49 -10.99
CA HIS A 64 -7.23 -6.45 -11.80
C HIS A 64 -8.26 -5.73 -12.66
N VAL A 65 -7.88 -5.38 -13.88
CA VAL A 65 -8.76 -4.70 -14.86
C VAL A 65 -9.42 -3.45 -14.26
N GLY A 66 -8.60 -2.58 -13.71
CA GLY A 66 -9.05 -1.31 -13.10
C GLY A 66 -9.66 -1.45 -11.71
N SER A 67 -9.52 -2.62 -11.06
CA SER A 67 -10.05 -2.84 -9.72
C SER A 67 -8.95 -3.30 -8.75
N PRO A 68 -8.99 -2.83 -7.50
CA PRO A 68 -8.23 -3.47 -6.44
C PRO A 68 -8.72 -4.92 -6.28
N SER A 69 -7.86 -5.76 -5.71
CA SER A 69 -8.29 -7.12 -5.40
C SER A 69 -9.44 -7.12 -4.39
N ARG A 70 -10.25 -8.17 -4.43
CA ARG A 70 -11.35 -8.34 -3.47
C ARG A 70 -10.85 -8.45 -2.03
N THR A 71 -9.71 -9.10 -1.85
CA THR A 71 -9.06 -9.24 -0.54
C THR A 71 -8.69 -7.88 0.04
N ILE A 72 -8.13 -6.98 -0.77
CA ILE A 72 -7.79 -5.63 -0.34
C ILE A 72 -9.04 -4.81 -0.02
N LEU A 73 -10.08 -4.89 -0.84
CA LEU A 73 -11.34 -4.18 -0.57
C LEU A 73 -11.97 -4.66 0.74
N LYS A 74 -11.98 -5.99 0.95
CA LYS A 74 -12.47 -6.57 2.21
C LYS A 74 -11.62 -6.11 3.40
N PHE A 75 -10.31 -6.07 3.24
CA PHE A 75 -9.40 -5.59 4.28
C PHE A 75 -9.72 -4.14 4.69
N ILE A 76 -9.95 -3.25 3.72
CA ILE A 76 -10.35 -1.86 3.98
C ILE A 76 -11.69 -1.82 4.74
N ASP A 77 -12.67 -2.63 4.34
CA ASP A 77 -13.95 -2.72 5.03
C ASP A 77 -13.77 -3.21 6.48
N ASP A 78 -12.93 -4.22 6.69
CA ASP A 78 -12.64 -4.76 8.01
C ASP A 78 -11.94 -3.72 8.90
N LEU A 79 -11.03 -2.91 8.34
CA LEU A 79 -10.42 -1.78 9.04
C LEU A 79 -11.48 -0.79 9.51
N GLY A 80 -12.48 -0.53 8.68
CA GLY A 80 -13.57 0.39 9.02
C GLY A 80 -14.47 -0.10 10.15
N LYS A 81 -14.51 -1.41 10.39
CA LYS A 81 -15.28 -2.01 11.49
C LYS A 81 -14.56 -1.94 12.82
N LEU A 82 -13.27 -1.70 12.81
CA LEU A 82 -12.46 -1.56 14.01
C LEU A 82 -12.59 -0.12 14.54
N LYS A 83 -12.57 0.04 15.84
CA LYS A 83 -12.55 1.35 16.49
C LYS A 83 -11.12 1.87 16.55
N LEU A 84 -10.54 2.11 15.38
CA LEU A 84 -9.16 2.60 15.29
C LEU A 84 -9.06 4.09 15.65
N LYS A 85 -7.99 4.44 16.33
CA LYS A 85 -7.58 5.84 16.44
C LYS A 85 -7.20 6.37 15.06
N PRO A 86 -7.36 7.68 14.79
CA PRO A 86 -6.95 8.24 13.51
C PRO A 86 -5.50 7.88 13.16
N LYS A 87 -5.29 7.42 11.92
CA LYS A 87 -3.98 7.00 11.43
C LYS A 87 -3.72 7.62 10.06
N LYS A 88 -2.45 7.91 9.79
CA LYS A 88 -2.04 8.32 8.45
C LYS A 88 -2.09 7.11 7.52
N ALA A 89 -2.45 7.34 6.27
CA ALA A 89 -2.56 6.25 5.29
C ALA A 89 -2.12 6.68 3.90
N ALA A 90 -1.71 5.73 3.09
CA ALA A 90 -1.45 5.90 1.67
C ALA A 90 -1.71 4.60 0.95
N VAL A 91 -1.94 4.68 -0.36
CA VAL A 91 -2.24 3.51 -1.19
C VAL A 91 -1.34 3.47 -2.41
N PHE A 92 -1.11 2.29 -2.94
CA PHE A 92 -0.37 2.09 -4.19
C PHE A 92 -0.86 0.85 -4.92
N ASP A 93 -0.59 0.79 -6.23
CA ASP A 93 -0.90 -0.39 -7.03
C ASP A 93 0.27 -0.82 -7.90
N THR A 94 0.15 -2.03 -8.46
CA THR A 94 0.93 -2.49 -9.58
C THR A 94 -0.04 -2.84 -10.71
N HIS A 95 0.20 -2.32 -11.92
CA HIS A 95 -0.72 -2.48 -13.05
C HIS A 95 0.02 -2.79 -14.36
N MET A 96 -0.61 -3.54 -15.27
CA MET A 96 -0.05 -3.85 -16.58
C MET A 96 -0.43 -2.80 -17.65
N ALA A 97 -1.64 -2.29 -17.59
CA ALA A 97 -2.14 -1.28 -18.50
C ALA A 97 -2.15 0.10 -17.82
N GLN A 98 -2.25 1.19 -18.59
CA GLN A 98 -2.44 2.53 -18.03
C GLN A 98 -3.87 2.68 -17.50
N ASP A 99 -4.14 2.01 -16.41
CA ASP A 99 -5.44 2.04 -15.75
C ASP A 99 -5.24 2.34 -14.27
N PHE A 100 -5.49 3.56 -13.86
CA PHE A 100 -5.26 4.07 -12.51
C PHE A 100 -6.47 3.96 -11.59
N ARG A 101 -7.55 3.32 -12.05
CA ARG A 101 -8.81 3.22 -11.30
C ARG A 101 -8.69 2.44 -10.00
N ALA A 102 -7.73 1.50 -9.90
CA ALA A 102 -7.56 0.71 -8.67
C ALA A 102 -7.19 1.60 -7.48
N VAL A 103 -6.25 2.53 -7.66
CA VAL A 103 -5.87 3.49 -6.63
C VAL A 103 -7.05 4.38 -6.26
N GLU A 104 -7.74 4.95 -7.23
CA GLU A 104 -8.91 5.80 -7.00
C GLU A 104 -10.00 5.07 -6.22
N ARG A 105 -10.24 3.80 -6.55
CA ARG A 105 -11.23 2.96 -5.87
C ARG A 105 -10.83 2.65 -4.43
N MET A 106 -9.55 2.42 -4.17
CA MET A 106 -9.05 2.24 -2.80
C MET A 106 -9.22 3.52 -1.98
N GLU A 107 -8.83 4.68 -2.54
CA GLU A 107 -8.98 5.97 -1.88
C GLU A 107 -10.44 6.26 -1.53
N LYS A 108 -11.34 6.04 -2.49
CA LYS A 108 -12.78 6.18 -2.28
C LYS A 108 -13.29 5.22 -1.20
N ARG A 109 -12.88 3.96 -1.24
CA ARG A 109 -13.29 2.95 -0.27
C ARG A 109 -12.84 3.31 1.15
N ILE A 110 -11.62 3.80 1.29
CA ILE A 110 -11.10 4.28 2.58
C ILE A 110 -11.95 5.44 3.09
N HIS A 111 -12.24 6.41 2.23
CA HIS A 111 -13.06 7.56 2.59
C HIS A 111 -14.46 7.16 3.07
N GLU A 112 -15.08 6.20 2.38
CA GLU A 112 -16.45 5.75 2.68
C GLU A 112 -16.53 4.77 3.86
N LYS A 113 -15.56 3.86 4.00
CA LYS A 113 -15.64 2.73 4.93
C LYS A 113 -14.66 2.78 6.09
N ALA A 114 -13.54 3.47 5.92
CA ALA A 114 -12.49 3.54 6.95
C ALA A 114 -12.04 4.99 7.18
N PRO A 115 -12.94 5.88 7.61
CA PRO A 115 -12.64 7.32 7.73
C PRO A 115 -11.59 7.67 8.78
N ALA A 116 -11.23 6.74 9.68
CA ALA A 116 -10.13 6.91 10.61
C ALA A 116 -8.77 6.94 9.89
N LEU A 117 -8.69 6.39 8.68
CA LEU A 117 -7.49 6.44 7.86
C LEU A 117 -7.46 7.76 7.08
N LYS A 118 -6.45 8.58 7.36
CA LYS A 118 -6.26 9.88 6.70
C LYS A 118 -5.22 9.76 5.60
N LEU A 119 -5.64 9.86 4.36
CA LEU A 119 -4.73 9.81 3.21
C LEU A 119 -3.80 11.04 3.24
N ILE A 120 -2.49 10.78 3.24
CA ILE A 120 -1.46 11.83 3.36
C ILE A 120 -0.74 12.14 2.06
N ALA A 121 -1.02 11.38 1.01
CA ALA A 121 -0.43 11.59 -0.31
C ALA A 121 -1.35 11.03 -1.39
N PRO A 122 -1.28 11.55 -2.63
CA PRO A 122 -1.91 10.88 -3.76
C PRO A 122 -1.36 9.46 -3.92
N GLY A 123 -2.22 8.51 -4.30
CA GLY A 123 -1.82 7.12 -4.48
C GLY A 123 -0.76 6.94 -5.56
N LEU A 124 0.08 5.93 -5.38
CA LEU A 124 1.16 5.61 -6.31
C LEU A 124 0.73 4.50 -7.27
N ASN A 125 0.99 4.70 -8.56
CA ASN A 125 0.77 3.70 -9.60
C ASN A 125 2.12 3.24 -10.15
N ILE A 126 2.37 1.93 -10.08
CA ILE A 126 3.60 1.32 -10.60
C ILE A 126 3.27 0.35 -11.72
N ARG A 127 3.86 0.56 -12.88
CA ARG A 127 3.67 -0.31 -14.04
C ARG A 127 4.54 -1.55 -13.95
N VAL A 128 3.99 -2.68 -14.37
CA VAL A 128 4.69 -3.95 -14.58
C VAL A 128 4.52 -4.40 -16.04
N ASP A 129 5.53 -5.11 -16.56
CA ASP A 129 5.53 -5.54 -17.96
C ASP A 129 4.59 -6.72 -18.24
N GLY A 130 4.22 -7.46 -17.22
CA GLY A 130 3.31 -8.59 -17.30
C GLY A 130 2.87 -9.04 -15.92
N MET A 131 1.99 -10.05 -15.84
CA MET A 131 1.50 -10.60 -14.57
C MET A 131 2.62 -11.09 -13.66
N SER A 132 3.68 -11.61 -14.26
CA SER A 132 4.88 -12.09 -13.55
C SER A 132 5.96 -11.03 -13.39
N GLY A 133 5.72 -9.83 -13.86
CA GLY A 133 6.74 -8.78 -13.91
C GLY A 133 7.59 -8.88 -15.19
N PRO A 134 8.77 -8.27 -15.19
CA PRO A 134 9.30 -7.45 -14.09
C PRO A 134 8.55 -6.14 -13.92
N ILE A 135 8.90 -5.39 -12.87
CA ILE A 135 8.48 -3.99 -12.76
C ILE A 135 9.09 -3.25 -13.94
N THR A 136 8.29 -2.45 -14.62
CA THR A 136 8.72 -1.73 -15.82
C THR A 136 9.94 -0.84 -15.50
N GLU A 137 10.92 -0.82 -16.40
CA GLU A 137 12.11 0.00 -16.23
C GLU A 137 11.74 1.47 -15.98
N GLY A 138 12.40 2.09 -15.01
CA GLY A 138 12.13 3.48 -14.61
C GLY A 138 11.01 3.66 -13.60
N GLU A 139 10.29 2.60 -13.22
CA GLU A 139 9.18 2.69 -12.27
C GLU A 139 9.64 2.62 -10.79
N LEU A 140 10.66 1.83 -10.45
CA LEU A 140 11.14 1.72 -9.08
C LEU A 140 11.59 3.06 -8.45
N PRO A 141 12.24 3.99 -9.17
CA PRO A 141 12.51 5.32 -8.62
C PRO A 141 11.28 6.06 -8.14
N LYS A 142 10.11 5.84 -8.75
CA LYS A 142 8.85 6.42 -8.27
C LYS A 142 8.45 5.90 -6.90
N ALA A 143 8.69 4.61 -6.63
CA ALA A 143 8.44 4.01 -5.33
C ALA A 143 9.37 4.60 -4.26
N THR A 144 10.64 4.82 -4.60
CA THR A 144 11.61 5.48 -3.72
C THR A 144 11.19 6.91 -3.40
N GLU A 145 10.81 7.68 -4.40
CA GLU A 145 10.36 9.07 -4.21
C GLU A 145 9.08 9.14 -3.38
N PHE A 146 8.14 8.23 -3.64
CA PHE A 146 6.92 8.10 -2.84
C PHE A 146 7.25 7.82 -1.37
N GLY A 147 8.20 6.91 -1.11
CA GLY A 147 8.66 6.60 0.25
C GLY A 147 9.26 7.81 0.96
N ARG A 148 10.05 8.62 0.26
CA ARG A 148 10.60 9.86 0.80
C ARG A 148 9.50 10.85 1.18
N LYS A 149 8.51 11.02 0.30
CA LYS A 149 7.37 11.88 0.55
C LYS A 149 6.57 11.41 1.78
N ILE A 150 6.29 10.11 1.85
CA ILE A 150 5.61 9.52 3.01
C ILE A 150 6.40 9.77 4.30
N ALA A 151 7.73 9.54 4.27
CA ALA A 151 8.58 9.79 5.43
C ALA A 151 8.48 11.24 5.91
N THR A 152 8.48 12.20 4.99
CA THR A 152 8.31 13.62 5.32
C THR A 152 6.95 13.89 5.98
N GLU A 153 5.87 13.34 5.44
CA GLU A 153 4.52 13.47 5.99
C GLU A 153 4.37 12.78 7.37
N LEU A 154 5.13 11.71 7.60
CA LEU A 154 5.09 11.01 8.89
C LEU A 154 5.81 11.79 10.01
N LYS A 155 6.76 12.65 9.65
CA LYS A 155 7.49 13.50 10.62
C LYS A 155 6.69 14.72 11.07
N THR A 156 5.67 15.08 10.33
CA THR A 156 4.76 16.18 10.70
C THR A 156 3.58 15.63 11.51
#